data_fa9b8b205e845052774a2be619a9842a
#
_entry.id   fa9b8b205e845052774a2be619a9842a
#
_cell.length_a   1.000
_cell.length_b   1.000
_cell.length_c   1.000
_cell.angle_alpha   90.00
_cell.angle_beta   90.00
_cell.angle_gamma   90.00
#
_symmetry.space_group_name_H-M   'P 1'
#
loop_
_entity.id
_entity.type
_entity.pdbx_description
1 polymer ?
#
loop_
_entity_poly.entity_id
_entity_poly.type
_entity_poly.pdbx_seq_one_letter_code
_entity_poly.pdbx_strand_id
1 'polypeptide(L)'
;ICKGLNAIKDECDKDTVVMVHDGNRCMISSEIISDSLATFKAHGSAVAAIPCVEVVFKSEDNGESSRISIPREQLYRTQTPHTYTLEKLLWAHEEAAKRSITNTAASCTLMQELGETIYFSKGSEENIKITTVEDMVIFKALLHTKKDSWLK
;
A
#
# COMPACT_ATOMS: atom_id res chain seq x y z
N ILE A 1 -3.14 6.17 11.01
CA ILE A 1 -2.41 7.12 10.14
C ILE A 1 -2.59 8.54 10.69
N CYS A 2 -3.80 9.09 10.81
CA CYS A 2 -4.08 10.47 11.22
C CYS A 2 -3.37 10.90 12.53
N LYS A 3 -3.37 10.04 13.57
CA LYS A 3 -2.64 10.33 14.84
C LYS A 3 -1.14 10.50 14.63
N GLY A 4 -0.52 9.66 13.77
CA GLY A 4 0.90 9.78 13.45
C GLY A 4 1.21 11.05 12.67
N LEU A 5 0.38 11.42 11.69
CA LEU A 5 0.54 12.66 10.95
C LEU A 5 0.42 13.89 11.84
N ASN A 6 -0.55 13.90 12.76
CA ASN A 6 -0.69 14.98 13.75
C ASN A 6 0.48 15.09 14.73
N ALA A 7 1.18 13.99 15.01
CA ALA A 7 2.36 14.02 15.87
C ALA A 7 3.58 14.68 15.21
N ILE A 8 3.68 14.61 13.87
CA ILE A 8 4.84 15.15 13.13
C ILE A 8 4.57 16.48 12.44
N LYS A 9 3.31 16.93 12.35
CA LYS A 9 2.92 18.12 11.58
C LYS A 9 3.57 19.42 12.06
N ASP A 10 3.88 19.51 13.34
CA ASP A 10 4.47 20.70 13.95
C ASP A 10 6.01 20.65 13.96
N GLU A 11 6.58 19.47 13.60
CA GLU A 11 8.04 19.23 13.58
C GLU A 11 8.60 19.14 12.14
N CYS A 12 7.74 18.97 11.14
CA CYS A 12 8.13 18.76 9.75
C CYS A 12 7.49 19.81 8.84
N ASP A 13 8.23 20.17 7.78
CA ASP A 13 7.70 21.02 6.72
C ASP A 13 6.57 20.32 5.96
N LYS A 14 5.65 21.08 5.39
CA LYS A 14 4.46 20.57 4.69
C LYS A 14 4.79 19.72 3.47
N ASP A 15 5.88 20.04 2.79
CA ASP A 15 6.42 19.31 1.63
C ASP A 15 7.25 18.08 2.00
N THR A 16 7.44 17.84 3.30
CA THR A 16 8.14 16.62 3.78
C THR A 16 7.50 15.37 3.20
N VAL A 17 8.34 14.51 2.60
CA VAL A 17 7.91 13.24 2.04
C VAL A 17 7.66 12.22 3.15
N VAL A 18 6.45 11.71 3.21
CA VAL A 18 6.02 10.73 4.20
C VAL A 18 5.71 9.40 3.53
N MET A 19 6.34 8.34 4.01
CA MET A 19 6.02 6.97 3.64
C MET A 19 5.17 6.31 4.73
N VAL A 20 3.93 5.98 4.41
CA VAL A 20 3.06 5.20 5.28
C VAL A 20 3.29 3.72 5.01
N HIS A 21 3.76 2.98 6.01
CA HIS A 21 4.06 1.56 5.88
C HIS A 21 3.38 0.72 6.96
N ASP A 22 2.88 -0.46 6.57
CA ASP A 22 2.30 -1.43 7.50
C ASP A 22 3.40 -2.07 8.35
N GLY A 23 3.31 -1.96 9.69
CA GLY A 23 4.30 -2.54 10.60
C GLY A 23 4.41 -4.08 10.55
N ASN A 24 3.41 -4.74 9.98
CA ASN A 24 3.40 -6.20 9.75
C ASN A 24 3.81 -6.61 8.33
N ARG A 25 4.47 -5.73 7.55
CA ARG A 25 5.18 -6.05 6.31
C ARG A 25 6.68 -5.96 6.53
N CYS A 26 7.22 -6.96 7.21
CA CYS A 26 8.61 -6.95 7.69
C CYS A 26 9.66 -7.19 6.60
N MET A 27 9.25 -7.52 5.37
CA MET A 27 10.14 -7.88 4.26
C MET A 27 10.30 -6.77 3.20
N ILE A 28 10.07 -5.52 3.59
CA ILE A 28 10.31 -4.39 2.69
C ILE A 28 11.78 -4.33 2.30
N SER A 29 12.05 -4.18 0.99
CA SER A 29 13.40 -4.04 0.47
C SER A 29 13.77 -2.59 0.19
N SER A 30 15.06 -2.30 0.12
CA SER A 30 15.57 -0.99 -0.30
C SER A 30 15.13 -0.62 -1.72
N GLU A 31 14.95 -1.61 -2.60
CA GLU A 31 14.46 -1.42 -3.95
C GLU A 31 13.02 -0.89 -3.97
N ILE A 32 12.12 -1.46 -3.15
CA ILE A 32 10.74 -0.97 -3.02
C ILE A 32 10.71 0.47 -2.53
N ILE A 33 11.54 0.81 -1.54
CA ILE A 33 11.64 2.17 -1.00
C ILE A 33 12.17 3.14 -2.06
N SER A 34 13.23 2.77 -2.76
CA SER A 34 13.85 3.61 -3.80
C SER A 34 12.91 3.86 -4.97
N ASP A 35 12.22 2.82 -5.43
CA ASP A 35 11.24 2.93 -6.54
C ASP A 35 10.03 3.77 -6.13
N SER A 36 9.56 3.62 -4.90
CA SER A 36 8.48 4.46 -4.35
C SER A 36 8.87 5.94 -4.32
N LEU A 37 10.11 6.27 -3.94
CA LEU A 37 10.63 7.64 -4.00
C LEU A 37 10.78 8.17 -5.43
N ALA A 38 11.25 7.32 -6.36
CA ALA A 38 11.38 7.70 -7.76
C ALA A 38 10.02 8.00 -8.38
N THR A 39 9.03 7.13 -8.15
CA THR A 39 7.64 7.31 -8.60
C THR A 39 7.02 8.56 -7.98
N PHE A 40 7.23 8.80 -6.68
CA PHE A 40 6.78 10.01 -6.01
C PHE A 40 7.37 11.28 -6.64
N LYS A 41 8.68 11.29 -6.93
CA LYS A 41 9.33 12.45 -7.57
C LYS A 41 8.77 12.74 -8.96
N ALA A 42 8.35 11.71 -9.70
CA ALA A 42 7.78 11.85 -11.04
C ALA A 42 6.32 12.30 -11.03
N HIS A 43 5.53 11.88 -10.03
CA HIS A 43 4.07 11.99 -10.06
C HIS A 43 3.45 12.70 -8.83
N GLY A 44 4.23 13.00 -7.80
CA GLY A 44 3.75 13.60 -6.55
C GLY A 44 3.10 12.61 -5.57
N SER A 45 2.99 11.33 -5.95
CA SER A 45 2.53 10.25 -5.10
C SER A 45 3.03 8.90 -5.59
N ALA A 46 3.07 7.89 -4.71
CA ALA A 46 3.38 6.52 -5.08
C ALA A 46 2.69 5.53 -4.15
N VAL A 47 2.24 4.41 -4.70
CA VAL A 47 1.63 3.29 -3.98
C VAL A 47 2.29 2.01 -4.45
N ALA A 48 2.99 1.31 -3.57
CA ALA A 48 3.58 0.02 -3.92
C ALA A 48 2.49 -0.97 -4.34
N ALA A 49 2.67 -1.62 -5.49
CA ALA A 49 1.70 -2.56 -6.02
C ALA A 49 2.36 -3.69 -6.81
N ILE A 50 1.67 -4.81 -6.91
CA ILE A 50 2.04 -5.96 -7.74
C ILE A 50 0.88 -6.35 -8.64
N PRO A 51 1.12 -6.85 -9.86
CA PRO A 51 0.06 -7.37 -10.73
C PRO A 51 -0.72 -8.48 -10.02
N CYS A 52 -2.01 -8.57 -10.27
CA CYS A 52 -2.79 -9.73 -9.86
C CYS A 52 -2.54 -10.89 -10.82
N VAL A 53 -2.08 -12.02 -10.30
CA VAL A 53 -1.85 -13.24 -11.09
C VAL A 53 -3.03 -14.22 -11.00
N GLU A 54 -3.91 -14.03 -10.04
CA GLU A 54 -5.07 -14.87 -9.79
C GLU A 54 -6.24 -14.51 -10.72
N VAL A 55 -7.11 -15.48 -10.96
CA VAL A 55 -8.41 -15.24 -11.60
C VAL A 55 -9.36 -14.65 -10.58
N VAL A 56 -9.92 -13.48 -10.88
CA VAL A 56 -10.80 -12.75 -9.97
C VAL A 56 -12.19 -12.63 -10.53
N PHE A 57 -13.19 -12.97 -9.72
CA PHE A 57 -14.60 -12.78 -10.02
C PHE A 57 -15.20 -11.73 -9.07
N LYS A 58 -16.09 -10.88 -9.61
CA LYS A 58 -16.92 -10.00 -8.78
C LYS A 58 -18.15 -10.76 -8.32
N SER A 59 -18.35 -10.89 -7.00
CA SER A 59 -19.58 -11.41 -6.43
C SER A 59 -20.49 -10.27 -5.99
N GLU A 60 -21.81 -10.46 -6.16
CA GLU A 60 -22.86 -9.54 -5.69
C GLU A 60 -23.75 -10.18 -4.61
N ASP A 61 -23.46 -11.43 -4.24
CA ASP A 61 -24.21 -12.26 -3.29
C ASP A 61 -23.34 -12.79 -2.14
N ASN A 62 -22.38 -12.00 -1.68
CA ASN A 62 -21.45 -12.32 -0.58
C ASN A 62 -20.58 -13.57 -0.83
N GLY A 63 -20.27 -13.88 -2.09
CA GLY A 63 -19.37 -14.97 -2.45
C GLY A 63 -20.06 -16.31 -2.77
N GLU A 64 -21.38 -16.34 -2.84
CA GLU A 64 -22.10 -17.56 -3.21
C GLU A 64 -21.98 -17.88 -4.69
N SER A 65 -22.00 -16.84 -5.57
CA SER A 65 -21.87 -17.03 -7.01
C SER A 65 -21.28 -15.81 -7.71
N SER A 66 -20.95 -15.96 -8.99
CA SER A 66 -20.54 -14.85 -9.85
C SER A 66 -20.79 -15.18 -11.32
N ARG A 67 -21.10 -14.14 -12.10
CA ARG A 67 -21.19 -14.15 -13.57
C ARG A 67 -20.21 -13.17 -14.20
N ILE A 68 -19.38 -12.48 -13.42
CA ILE A 68 -18.49 -11.42 -13.87
C ILE A 68 -17.05 -11.78 -13.51
N SER A 69 -16.26 -12.10 -14.51
CA SER A 69 -14.81 -12.22 -14.40
C SER A 69 -14.16 -10.85 -14.63
N ILE A 70 -13.19 -10.49 -13.82
CA ILE A 70 -12.42 -9.26 -14.00
C ILE A 70 -11.09 -9.63 -14.65
N PRO A 71 -10.72 -9.04 -15.80
CA PRO A 71 -9.45 -9.31 -16.46
C PRO A 71 -8.30 -8.98 -15.51
N ARG A 72 -7.46 -9.98 -15.19
CA ARG A 72 -6.34 -9.83 -14.24
C ARG A 72 -5.30 -8.79 -14.69
N GLU A 73 -5.20 -8.55 -15.99
CA GLU A 73 -4.32 -7.56 -16.60
C GLU A 73 -4.67 -6.11 -16.19
N GLN A 74 -5.89 -5.91 -15.68
CA GLN A 74 -6.39 -4.62 -15.17
C GLN A 74 -6.31 -4.52 -13.65
N LEU A 75 -5.83 -5.56 -12.96
CA LEU A 75 -5.85 -5.66 -11.51
C LEU A 75 -4.45 -5.59 -10.92
N TYR A 76 -4.30 -4.72 -9.91
CA TYR A 76 -3.11 -4.60 -9.09
C TYR A 76 -3.45 -4.77 -7.62
N ARG A 77 -2.70 -5.60 -6.92
CA ARG A 77 -2.78 -5.74 -5.46
C ARG A 77 -1.89 -4.68 -4.83
N THR A 78 -2.48 -3.72 -4.14
CA THR A 78 -1.73 -2.68 -3.45
C THR A 78 -1.05 -3.22 -2.20
N GLN A 79 0.16 -2.72 -1.98
CA GLN A 79 0.95 -2.97 -0.79
C GLN A 79 1.34 -1.62 -0.19
N THR A 80 2.10 -1.61 0.89
CA THR A 80 2.79 -0.42 1.37
C THR A 80 4.30 -0.52 1.10
N PRO A 81 5.04 0.59 0.91
CA PRO A 81 4.69 1.96 1.33
C PRO A 81 3.70 2.67 0.41
N HIS A 82 2.97 3.63 1.00
CA HIS A 82 2.26 4.69 0.30
C HIS A 82 2.99 6.00 0.56
N THR A 83 3.42 6.68 -0.48
CA THR A 83 4.29 7.86 -0.41
C THR A 83 3.57 9.10 -0.92
N TYR A 84 3.51 10.13 -0.08
CA TYR A 84 2.88 11.42 -0.34
C TYR A 84 3.64 12.53 0.40
N THR A 85 3.31 13.80 0.16
CA THR A 85 3.72 14.86 1.07
C THR A 85 2.89 14.85 2.35
N LEU A 86 3.45 15.38 3.43
CA LEU A 86 2.74 15.55 4.70
C LEU A 86 1.47 16.40 4.50
N GLU A 87 1.56 17.49 3.76
CA GLU A 87 0.42 18.36 3.43
C GLU A 87 -0.70 17.57 2.72
N LYS A 88 -0.36 16.74 1.73
CA LYS A 88 -1.34 15.95 0.97
C LYS A 88 -2.08 14.94 1.86
N LEU A 89 -1.35 14.29 2.76
CA LEU A 89 -1.97 13.35 3.72
C LEU A 89 -2.87 14.05 4.73
N LEU A 90 -2.44 15.19 5.28
CA LEU A 90 -3.25 15.98 6.21
C LEU A 90 -4.52 16.48 5.52
N TRP A 91 -4.38 17.07 4.32
CA TRP A 91 -5.51 17.51 3.50
C TRP A 91 -6.52 16.37 3.27
N ALA A 92 -6.05 15.17 2.91
CA ALA A 92 -6.93 14.04 2.63
C ALA A 92 -7.76 13.65 3.86
N HIS A 93 -7.17 13.66 5.05
CA HIS A 93 -7.90 13.37 6.29
C HIS A 93 -8.89 14.48 6.68
N GLU A 94 -8.56 15.75 6.43
CA GLU A 94 -9.47 16.87 6.65
C GLU A 94 -10.68 16.82 5.70
N GLU A 95 -10.44 16.56 4.41
CA GLU A 95 -11.51 16.42 3.42
C GLU A 95 -12.39 15.19 3.70
N ALA A 96 -11.79 14.07 4.13
CA ALA A 96 -12.54 12.89 4.55
C ALA A 96 -13.53 13.23 5.69
N ALA A 97 -13.06 13.98 6.69
CA ALA A 97 -13.89 14.39 7.80
C ALA A 97 -15.06 15.29 7.34
N LYS A 98 -14.80 16.26 6.46
CA LYS A 98 -15.83 17.15 5.89
C LYS A 98 -16.87 16.38 5.06
N ARG A 99 -16.45 15.37 4.30
CA ARG A 99 -17.32 14.56 3.43
C ARG A 99 -17.91 13.33 4.13
N SER A 100 -17.67 13.16 5.43
CA SER A 100 -18.11 12.00 6.22
C SER A 100 -17.63 10.66 5.63
N ILE A 101 -16.45 10.63 5.03
CA ILE A 101 -15.79 9.42 4.53
C ILE A 101 -15.14 8.71 5.71
N THR A 102 -15.77 7.64 6.21
CA THR A 102 -15.35 6.98 7.46
C THR A 102 -14.72 5.61 7.27
N ASN A 103 -14.88 4.98 6.10
CA ASN A 103 -14.50 3.59 5.89
C ASN A 103 -13.53 3.43 4.73
N THR A 104 -12.33 3.96 4.88
CA THR A 104 -11.23 3.72 3.95
C THR A 104 -10.21 2.76 4.55
N ALA A 105 -9.97 1.64 3.88
CA ALA A 105 -9.05 0.61 4.36
C ALA A 105 -7.58 1.05 4.34
N ALA A 106 -7.23 2.03 3.50
CA ALA A 106 -5.86 2.49 3.29
C ALA A 106 -5.82 3.94 2.81
N SER A 107 -4.65 4.60 2.92
CA SER A 107 -4.48 5.96 2.40
C SER A 107 -4.69 6.06 0.88
N CYS A 108 -4.34 5.03 0.10
CA CYS A 108 -4.58 5.02 -1.34
C CYS A 108 -6.09 4.98 -1.68
N THR A 109 -6.89 4.22 -0.95
CA THR A 109 -8.36 4.21 -1.14
C THR A 109 -8.98 5.54 -0.75
N LEU A 110 -8.48 6.19 0.32
CA LEU A 110 -8.91 7.53 0.68
C LEU A 110 -8.60 8.55 -0.43
N MET A 111 -7.38 8.52 -0.98
CA MET A 111 -7.01 9.39 -2.08
C MET A 111 -7.90 9.19 -3.31
N GLN A 112 -8.18 7.93 -3.67
CA GLN A 112 -9.07 7.60 -4.79
C GLN A 112 -10.50 8.12 -4.56
N GLU A 113 -11.06 7.97 -3.35
CA GLU A 113 -12.39 8.51 -2.99
C GLU A 113 -12.44 10.05 -3.06
N LEU A 114 -11.31 10.72 -2.87
CA LEU A 114 -11.17 12.16 -3.03
C LEU A 114 -10.94 12.61 -4.49
N GLY A 115 -10.86 11.65 -5.44
CA GLY A 115 -10.69 11.91 -6.87
C GLY A 115 -9.24 11.98 -7.32
N GLU A 116 -8.29 11.55 -6.49
CA GLU A 116 -6.87 11.55 -6.81
C GLU A 116 -6.48 10.34 -7.65
N THR A 117 -5.55 10.53 -8.57
CA THR A 117 -4.96 9.43 -9.35
C THR A 117 -3.95 8.67 -8.48
N ILE A 118 -4.00 7.34 -8.54
CA ILE A 118 -3.06 6.46 -7.86
C ILE A 118 -1.96 6.05 -8.84
N TYR A 119 -0.72 6.42 -8.52
CA TYR A 119 0.46 6.03 -9.30
C TYR A 119 1.13 4.83 -8.63
N PHE A 120 1.27 3.74 -9.37
CA PHE A 120 1.86 2.51 -8.85
C PHE A 120 3.38 2.57 -8.90
N SER A 121 4.02 2.19 -7.79
CA SER A 121 5.44 1.88 -7.69
C SER A 121 5.63 0.38 -7.52
N LYS A 122 6.86 -0.08 -7.70
CA LYS A 122 7.21 -1.50 -7.62
C LYS A 122 6.94 -2.06 -6.23
N GLY A 123 6.14 -3.12 -6.16
CA GLY A 123 5.98 -3.99 -5.01
C GLY A 123 6.78 -5.29 -5.14
N SER A 124 6.55 -6.24 -4.25
CA SER A 124 7.14 -7.58 -4.31
C SER A 124 6.22 -8.61 -3.65
N GLU A 125 6.17 -9.82 -4.20
CA GLU A 125 5.48 -10.95 -3.54
C GLU A 125 6.10 -11.26 -2.16
N GLU A 126 7.39 -10.97 -1.95
CA GLU A 126 8.04 -11.12 -0.64
C GLU A 126 7.58 -10.07 0.39
N ASN A 127 7.06 -8.92 -0.05
CA ASN A 127 6.55 -7.86 0.83
C ASN A 127 5.16 -8.22 1.37
N ILE A 128 5.04 -9.43 1.92
CA ILE A 128 3.80 -9.97 2.47
C ILE A 128 3.33 -9.19 3.68
N LYS A 129 2.02 -9.13 3.87
CA LYS A 129 1.40 -8.61 5.10
C LYS A 129 1.08 -9.78 6.02
N ILE A 130 1.71 -9.84 7.18
CA ILE A 130 1.51 -10.91 8.16
C ILE A 130 0.20 -10.63 8.90
N THR A 131 -0.85 -11.37 8.58
CA THR A 131 -2.19 -11.22 9.16
C THR A 131 -2.74 -12.52 9.73
N THR A 132 -2.23 -13.66 9.27
CA THR A 132 -2.66 -15.00 9.69
C THR A 132 -1.48 -15.84 10.19
N VAL A 133 -1.78 -17.01 10.74
CA VAL A 133 -0.75 -17.99 11.13
C VAL A 133 -0.04 -18.54 9.90
N GLU A 134 -0.76 -18.73 8.80
CA GLU A 134 -0.23 -19.19 7.52
C GLU A 134 0.79 -18.17 6.96
N ASP A 135 0.50 -16.87 7.05
CA ASP A 135 1.46 -15.81 6.65
C ASP A 135 2.76 -15.90 7.45
N MET A 136 2.68 -16.26 8.75
CA MET A 136 3.85 -16.45 9.59
C MET A 136 4.71 -17.64 9.13
N VAL A 137 4.09 -18.71 8.62
CA VAL A 137 4.82 -19.86 8.05
C VAL A 137 5.57 -19.42 6.78
N ILE A 138 4.90 -18.69 5.89
CA ILE A 138 5.51 -18.15 4.67
C ILE A 138 6.65 -17.19 5.02
N PHE A 139 6.45 -16.29 5.98
CA PHE A 139 7.47 -15.35 6.44
C PHE A 139 8.72 -16.06 6.97
N LYS A 140 8.56 -17.11 7.78
CA LYS A 140 9.68 -17.93 8.27
C LYS A 140 10.44 -18.60 7.12
N ALA A 141 9.73 -19.16 6.14
CA ALA A 141 10.35 -19.76 4.97
C ALA A 141 11.19 -18.75 4.17
N LEU A 142 10.65 -17.55 3.92
CA LEU A 142 11.37 -16.46 3.25
C LEU A 142 12.63 -16.03 4.01
N LEU A 143 12.57 -15.96 5.34
CA LEU A 143 13.74 -15.63 6.17
C LEU A 143 14.84 -16.70 6.08
N HIS A 144 14.48 -17.98 6.06
CA HIS A 144 15.44 -19.07 5.89
C HIS A 144 16.13 -19.01 4.54
N THR A 145 15.38 -18.84 3.45
CA THR A 145 15.93 -18.70 2.09
C THR A 145 16.92 -17.54 1.97
N LYS A 146 16.64 -16.41 2.61
CA LYS A 146 17.58 -15.27 2.62
C LYS A 146 18.85 -15.56 3.40
N LYS A 147 18.79 -16.27 4.54
CA LYS A 147 19.99 -16.69 5.29
C LYS A 147 20.88 -17.61 4.46
N ASP A 148 20.29 -18.56 3.73
CA ASP A 148 21.05 -19.51 2.89
C ASP A 148 21.73 -18.83 1.69
N SER A 149 21.22 -17.69 1.23
CA SER A 149 21.84 -16.90 0.13
C SER A 149 23.16 -16.22 0.52
N TRP A 150 23.46 -16.07 1.83
CA TRP A 150 24.73 -15.53 2.35
C TRP A 150 25.85 -16.59 2.43
N LEU A 151 25.51 -17.86 2.17
CA LEU A 151 26.45 -18.99 2.20
C LEU A 151 26.95 -19.42 0.80
N LYS A 152 26.68 -18.60 -0.23
CA LYS A 152 27.15 -18.86 -1.61
C LYS A 152 28.26 -17.90 -2.00
#